data_e73580611713d2fbf58a024028d0f709
#
_entry.id   e73580611713d2fbf58a024028d0f709
#
_cell.length_a   1.000
_cell.length_b   1.000
_cell.length_c   1.000
_cell.angle_alpha   90.00
_cell.angle_beta   90.00
_cell.angle_gamma   90.00
#
_symmetry.space_group_name_H-M   'P 1'
#
loop_
_entity.id
_entity.type
_entity.pdbx_description
1 polymer ?
#
loop_
_entity_poly.entity_id
_entity_poly.type
_entity_poly.pdbx_seq_one_letter_code
_entity_poly.pdbx_strand_id
1 'polypeptide(L)'
;MAAAELRQAVDGPTRPVWVLVPLESIGPLRFGTCLNDVAALLPGMIELRRFQADPHYPHILGAQFGVGPEAPCVYTYFDDAGRLFCVAVDAAWGPQVTLDGLELTSCVPADLEQILVDASRSGTLDVSYGPRGNPGANGLGLVVRVQETADGVVTRPVLVGRDWADRCVDDWEGRIPECEWVGRQWSYPGHSEHWPPPGYAPNWHDWQPPF
;
A
#
# COMPACT_ATOMS: atom_id res chain seq x y z
N MET A 1 3.71 -5.63 -32.62
CA MET A 1 2.92 -4.40 -32.74
C MET A 1 1.45 -4.78 -32.60
N ALA A 2 0.94 -5.11 -31.42
CA ALA A 2 -0.49 -5.44 -31.20
C ALA A 2 -0.89 -5.51 -29.71
N ALA A 3 -0.19 -4.85 -28.78
CA ALA A 3 -0.56 -4.84 -27.37
C ALA A 3 -0.81 -3.42 -26.79
N ALA A 4 -0.77 -2.40 -27.66
CA ALA A 4 -0.88 -1.00 -27.20
C ALA A 4 -2.26 -0.36 -27.45
N GLU A 5 -3.24 -1.10 -27.96
CA GLU A 5 -4.51 -0.50 -28.41
C GLU A 5 -5.75 -0.86 -27.56
N LEU A 6 -5.63 -1.47 -26.39
CA LEU A 6 -6.79 -1.87 -25.57
C LEU A 6 -6.93 -1.13 -24.24
N ARG A 7 -6.31 0.04 -24.10
CA ARG A 7 -6.65 0.99 -23.03
C ARG A 7 -7.37 2.19 -23.63
N GLN A 8 -8.64 2.03 -24.01
CA GLN A 8 -9.52 3.19 -24.06
C GLN A 8 -9.74 3.62 -22.60
N ALA A 9 -9.04 4.70 -22.23
CA ALA A 9 -9.27 5.41 -21.00
C ALA A 9 -10.75 5.79 -20.95
N VAL A 10 -11.47 5.26 -19.97
CA VAL A 10 -12.66 5.94 -19.46
C VAL A 10 -12.15 7.26 -18.93
N ASP A 11 -12.63 8.39 -19.49
CA ASP A 11 -12.33 9.76 -19.02
C ASP A 11 -12.87 9.94 -17.58
N GLY A 12 -12.21 9.33 -16.63
CA GLY A 12 -12.34 9.61 -15.22
C GLY A 12 -11.47 10.83 -14.86
N PRO A 13 -11.73 11.53 -13.75
CA PRO A 13 -10.90 12.64 -13.33
C PRO A 13 -9.44 12.19 -13.30
N THR A 14 -8.56 12.95 -13.95
CA THR A 14 -7.13 12.64 -14.08
C THR A 14 -6.55 12.46 -12.67
N ARG A 15 -6.10 11.25 -12.34
CA ARG A 15 -5.49 10.97 -11.04
C ARG A 15 -4.26 11.84 -10.84
N PRO A 16 -4.06 12.45 -9.68
CA PRO A 16 -2.80 13.12 -9.39
C PRO A 16 -1.66 12.10 -9.42
N VAL A 17 -0.54 12.48 -10.04
CA VAL A 17 0.67 11.66 -10.06
C VAL A 17 1.52 12.01 -8.84
N TRP A 18 1.87 11.01 -8.05
CA TRP A 18 2.72 11.12 -6.89
C TRP A 18 4.03 10.38 -7.13
N VAL A 19 5.12 11.10 -7.08
CA VAL A 19 6.46 10.49 -7.20
C VAL A 19 6.86 9.91 -5.86
N LEU A 20 7.30 8.64 -5.86
CA LEU A 20 7.95 8.02 -4.73
C LEU A 20 9.42 8.44 -4.70
N VAL A 21 9.84 9.05 -3.59
CA VAL A 21 11.25 9.16 -3.21
C VAL A 21 11.49 8.10 -2.13
N PRO A 22 12.19 7.01 -2.46
CA PRO A 22 12.32 5.86 -1.57
C PRO A 22 12.73 6.23 -0.15
N LEU A 23 12.00 5.73 0.84
CA LEU A 23 12.25 5.93 2.27
C LEU A 23 12.08 7.36 2.79
N GLU A 24 11.77 8.32 1.94
CA GLU A 24 11.69 9.75 2.30
C GLU A 24 10.28 10.33 2.15
N SER A 25 9.65 10.13 0.99
CA SER A 25 8.36 10.76 0.72
C SER A 25 7.58 10.09 -0.41
N ILE A 26 6.28 10.32 -0.41
CA ILE A 26 5.36 9.95 -1.48
C ILE A 26 4.47 11.14 -1.82
N GLY A 27 4.63 11.69 -3.02
CA GLY A 27 3.97 12.93 -3.42
C GLY A 27 4.20 14.04 -2.39
N PRO A 28 3.15 14.65 -1.84
CA PRO A 28 3.29 15.74 -0.86
C PRO A 28 3.60 15.24 0.56
N LEU A 29 3.50 13.93 0.82
CA LEU A 29 3.67 13.36 2.15
C LEU A 29 5.12 12.97 2.39
N ARG A 30 5.73 13.58 3.40
CA ARG A 30 7.07 13.23 3.87
C ARG A 30 6.97 12.37 5.12
N PHE A 31 7.71 11.26 5.17
CA PHE A 31 7.78 10.44 6.39
C PHE A 31 8.36 11.26 7.55
N GLY A 32 7.84 11.03 8.75
CA GLY A 32 8.12 11.86 9.92
C GLY A 32 7.22 13.09 10.09
N THR A 33 6.33 13.41 9.15
CA THR A 33 5.33 14.48 9.29
C THR A 33 4.39 14.19 10.45
N CYS A 34 4.04 15.21 11.24
CA CYS A 34 3.08 15.07 12.32
C CYS A 34 1.66 14.83 11.79
N LEU A 35 0.88 14.03 12.52
CA LEU A 35 -0.51 13.71 12.19
C LEU A 35 -1.34 14.98 11.88
N ASN A 36 -1.18 16.03 12.68
CA ASN A 36 -1.97 17.25 12.52
C ASN A 36 -1.62 18.07 11.27
N ASP A 37 -0.45 17.82 10.68
CA ASP A 37 0.03 18.56 9.52
C ASP A 37 -0.33 17.86 8.20
N VAL A 38 -0.62 16.55 8.24
CA VAL A 38 -0.90 15.75 7.03
C VAL A 38 -2.09 16.27 6.25
N ALA A 39 -3.18 16.65 6.92
CA ALA A 39 -4.38 17.18 6.25
C ALA A 39 -4.08 18.43 5.41
N ALA A 40 -3.19 19.30 5.88
CA ALA A 40 -2.79 20.49 5.14
C ALA A 40 -1.95 20.19 3.89
N LEU A 41 -1.32 19.02 3.83
CA LEU A 41 -0.52 18.57 2.70
C LEU A 41 -1.35 17.84 1.62
N LEU A 42 -2.63 17.58 1.87
CA LEU A 42 -3.53 16.84 0.98
C LEU A 42 -4.63 17.76 0.42
N PRO A 43 -4.30 18.73 -0.45
CA PRO A 43 -5.28 19.66 -0.98
C PRO A 43 -6.38 18.91 -1.77
N GLY A 44 -7.64 19.25 -1.48
CA GLY A 44 -8.80 18.61 -2.13
C GLY A 44 -9.24 17.29 -1.49
N MET A 45 -8.54 16.80 -0.48
CA MET A 45 -8.95 15.67 0.33
C MET A 45 -9.41 16.13 1.71
N ILE A 46 -10.33 15.39 2.29
CA ILE A 46 -10.79 15.56 3.68
C ILE A 46 -10.41 14.34 4.49
N GLU A 47 -10.17 14.51 5.77
CA GLU A 47 -10.02 13.40 6.71
C GLU A 47 -11.39 12.74 6.89
N LEU A 48 -11.51 11.48 6.50
CA LEU A 48 -12.76 10.72 6.58
C LEU A 48 -12.94 10.11 7.96
N ARG A 49 -11.88 9.56 8.52
CA ARG A 49 -11.87 8.95 9.86
C ARG A 49 -10.47 8.71 10.38
N ARG A 50 -10.39 8.50 11.69
CA ARG A 50 -9.24 7.91 12.39
C ARG A 50 -9.62 6.55 12.94
N PHE A 51 -8.65 5.66 13.05
CA PHE A 51 -8.88 4.31 13.51
C PHE A 51 -7.62 3.72 14.14
N GLN A 52 -7.81 2.69 14.95
CA GLN A 52 -6.71 1.85 15.42
C GLN A 52 -6.28 0.94 14.27
N ALA A 53 -5.04 1.06 13.86
CA ALA A 53 -4.54 0.38 12.66
C ALA A 53 -4.03 -1.04 12.92
N ASP A 54 -3.68 -1.35 14.17
CA ASP A 54 -3.12 -2.63 14.54
C ASP A 54 -3.64 -3.08 15.92
N PRO A 55 -4.18 -4.30 16.04
CA PRO A 55 -4.75 -4.81 17.29
C PRO A 55 -3.68 -5.12 18.32
N HIS A 56 -2.43 -5.42 17.91
CA HIS A 56 -1.31 -5.72 18.79
C HIS A 56 -0.56 -4.48 19.24
N TYR A 57 -0.67 -3.39 18.47
CA TYR A 57 0.00 -2.12 18.71
C TYR A 57 -1.01 -0.98 18.76
N PRO A 58 -1.75 -0.84 19.88
CA PRO A 58 -2.86 0.11 19.99
C PRO A 58 -2.44 1.58 19.87
N HIS A 59 -1.17 1.89 19.99
CA HIS A 59 -0.60 3.21 19.79
C HIS A 59 -0.43 3.57 18.30
N ILE A 60 -0.49 2.58 17.39
CA ILE A 60 -0.45 2.85 15.96
C ILE A 60 -1.82 3.35 15.50
N LEU A 61 -1.86 4.61 15.14
CA LEU A 61 -3.07 5.27 14.66
C LEU A 61 -3.07 5.32 13.13
N GLY A 62 -4.22 5.05 12.54
CA GLY A 62 -4.48 5.29 11.12
C GLY A 62 -5.37 6.49 10.91
N ALA A 63 -5.18 7.19 9.80
CA ALA A 63 -6.11 8.19 9.29
C ALA A 63 -6.36 7.94 7.81
N GLN A 64 -7.62 8.08 7.40
CA GLN A 64 -8.07 7.89 6.04
C GLN A 64 -8.47 9.23 5.44
N PHE A 65 -7.94 9.54 4.27
CA PHE A 65 -8.22 10.74 3.52
C PHE A 65 -8.86 10.40 2.17
N GLY A 66 -9.77 11.23 1.72
CA GLY A 66 -10.46 11.01 0.45
C GLY A 66 -11.17 12.26 -0.06
N VAL A 67 -11.68 12.17 -1.28
CA VAL A 67 -12.46 13.26 -1.91
C VAL A 67 -13.93 13.20 -1.53
N GLY A 68 -14.34 12.16 -0.81
CA GLY A 68 -15.68 11.95 -0.28
C GLY A 68 -15.77 10.65 0.52
N PRO A 69 -16.86 10.42 1.26
CA PRO A 69 -17.02 9.24 2.12
C PRO A 69 -16.86 7.90 1.39
N GLU A 70 -17.32 7.83 0.14
CA GLU A 70 -17.28 6.63 -0.70
C GLU A 70 -16.03 6.57 -1.59
N ALA A 71 -15.12 7.54 -1.47
CA ALA A 71 -13.93 7.66 -2.30
C ALA A 71 -12.68 7.89 -1.45
N PRO A 72 -12.27 6.91 -0.62
CA PRO A 72 -11.03 6.96 0.11
C PRO A 72 -9.86 6.90 -0.87
N CYS A 73 -8.88 7.78 -0.70
CA CYS A 73 -7.75 7.89 -1.60
C CYS A 73 -6.44 7.44 -0.96
N VAL A 74 -6.24 7.81 0.31
CA VAL A 74 -4.96 7.63 1.01
C VAL A 74 -5.20 7.20 2.45
N TYR A 75 -4.41 6.25 2.91
CA TYR A 75 -4.35 5.77 4.28
C TYR A 75 -2.99 6.11 4.84
N THR A 76 -2.94 6.79 5.93
CA THR A 76 -1.72 7.23 6.60
C THR A 76 -1.64 6.62 7.98
N TYR A 77 -0.45 6.20 8.39
CA TYR A 77 -0.23 5.51 9.65
C TYR A 77 0.88 6.19 10.44
N PHE A 78 0.65 6.32 11.74
CA PHE A 78 1.46 7.10 12.64
C PHE A 78 1.95 6.24 13.80
N ASP A 79 3.22 6.43 14.15
CA ASP A 79 3.85 5.80 15.29
C ASP A 79 3.36 6.40 16.63
N ASP A 80 3.91 5.94 17.73
CA ASP A 80 3.61 6.39 19.10
C ASP A 80 3.97 7.86 19.35
N ALA A 81 4.89 8.41 18.56
CA ALA A 81 5.23 9.84 18.57
C ALA A 81 4.33 10.70 17.67
N GLY A 82 3.32 10.08 17.04
CA GLY A 82 2.42 10.73 16.08
C GLY A 82 3.10 11.13 14.77
N ARG A 83 4.16 10.42 14.37
CA ARG A 83 4.91 10.65 13.15
C ARG A 83 4.47 9.68 12.06
N LEU A 84 4.27 10.21 10.85
CA LEU A 84 3.93 9.43 9.66
C LEU A 84 5.06 8.46 9.34
N PHE A 85 4.78 7.15 9.39
CA PHE A 85 5.76 6.12 9.05
C PHE A 85 5.34 5.24 7.89
N CYS A 86 4.04 5.15 7.62
CA CYS A 86 3.52 4.31 6.55
C CYS A 86 2.38 5.01 5.82
N VAL A 87 2.31 4.81 4.51
CA VAL A 87 1.25 5.31 3.62
C VAL A 87 0.81 4.18 2.71
N ALA A 88 -0.49 3.96 2.61
CA ALA A 88 -1.07 3.11 1.58
C ALA A 88 -1.99 3.93 0.68
N VAL A 89 -2.01 3.58 -0.61
CA VAL A 89 -2.78 4.30 -1.61
C VAL A 89 -3.92 3.43 -2.11
N ASP A 90 -5.13 3.97 -2.14
CA ASP A 90 -6.28 3.24 -2.68
C ASP A 90 -6.12 3.00 -4.19
N ALA A 91 -6.36 1.79 -4.62
CA ALA A 91 -6.18 1.42 -6.03
C ALA A 91 -7.24 2.02 -6.94
N ALA A 92 -8.46 2.28 -6.44
CA ALA A 92 -9.55 2.83 -7.23
C ALA A 92 -9.54 4.37 -7.26
N TRP A 93 -9.33 5.00 -6.11
CA TRP A 93 -9.52 6.44 -5.95
C TRP A 93 -8.24 7.22 -5.62
N GLY A 94 -7.18 6.52 -5.26
CA GLY A 94 -5.91 7.13 -4.87
C GLY A 94 -5.10 7.71 -6.01
N PRO A 95 -4.04 8.45 -5.71
CA PRO A 95 -3.10 8.95 -6.70
C PRO A 95 -2.38 7.82 -7.45
N GLN A 96 -1.92 8.10 -8.65
CA GLN A 96 -0.97 7.25 -9.35
C GLN A 96 0.40 7.43 -8.73
N VAL A 97 0.88 6.43 -8.02
CA VAL A 97 2.24 6.42 -7.49
C VAL A 97 3.20 5.96 -8.58
N THR A 98 4.31 6.68 -8.74
CA THR A 98 5.35 6.34 -9.71
C THR A 98 6.73 6.30 -9.06
N LEU A 99 7.56 5.37 -9.51
CA LEU A 99 8.99 5.28 -9.18
C LEU A 99 9.79 5.24 -10.49
N ASP A 100 10.57 6.26 -10.75
CA ASP A 100 11.37 6.38 -11.99
C ASP A 100 10.57 6.11 -13.27
N GLY A 101 9.31 6.56 -13.29
CA GLY A 101 8.37 6.36 -14.40
C GLY A 101 7.62 5.02 -14.38
N LEU A 102 7.96 4.11 -13.49
CA LEU A 102 7.19 2.89 -13.26
C LEU A 102 5.94 3.20 -12.44
N GLU A 103 4.78 2.85 -12.95
CA GLU A 103 3.52 2.94 -12.23
C GLU A 103 3.41 1.84 -11.18
N LEU A 104 2.96 2.20 -9.96
CA LEU A 104 2.80 1.27 -8.84
C LEU A 104 1.35 1.06 -8.43
N THR A 105 0.46 2.01 -8.74
CA THR A 105 -0.97 1.95 -8.37
C THR A 105 -1.80 1.46 -9.53
N SER A 106 -2.78 0.59 -9.28
CA SER A 106 -3.75 0.09 -10.28
C SER A 106 -3.13 -0.64 -11.47
N CYS A 107 -1.96 -1.21 -11.30
CA CYS A 107 -1.34 -2.05 -12.31
C CYS A 107 -1.88 -3.47 -12.27
N VAL A 108 -1.69 -4.21 -13.36
CA VAL A 108 -1.85 -5.67 -13.34
C VAL A 108 -0.79 -6.25 -12.40
N PRO A 109 -1.20 -7.00 -11.38
CA PRO A 109 -0.26 -7.46 -10.36
C PRO A 109 0.91 -8.27 -10.92
N ALA A 110 0.63 -9.22 -11.82
CA ALA A 110 1.68 -10.08 -12.39
C ALA A 110 2.71 -9.29 -13.22
N ASP A 111 2.29 -8.21 -13.87
CA ASP A 111 3.19 -7.38 -14.67
C ASP A 111 4.16 -6.60 -13.78
N LEU A 112 3.65 -5.99 -12.69
CA LEU A 112 4.50 -5.28 -11.74
C LEU A 112 5.42 -6.24 -11.00
N GLU A 113 4.93 -7.40 -10.58
CA GLU A 113 5.76 -8.42 -9.95
C GLU A 113 6.91 -8.86 -10.86
N GLN A 114 6.62 -9.12 -12.16
CA GLN A 114 7.66 -9.52 -13.11
C GLN A 114 8.76 -8.46 -13.22
N ILE A 115 8.40 -7.18 -13.24
CA ILE A 115 9.36 -6.07 -13.27
C ILE A 115 10.23 -6.09 -12.00
N LEU A 116 9.63 -6.28 -10.83
CA LEU A 116 10.38 -6.36 -9.57
C LEU A 116 11.32 -7.57 -9.55
N VAL A 117 10.85 -8.73 -10.01
CA VAL A 117 11.67 -9.94 -10.10
C VAL A 117 12.84 -9.77 -11.06
N ASP A 118 12.62 -9.13 -12.20
CA ASP A 118 13.70 -8.88 -13.17
C ASP A 118 14.72 -7.87 -12.63
N ALA A 119 14.27 -6.85 -11.90
CA ALA A 119 15.15 -5.92 -11.19
C ALA A 119 15.97 -6.66 -10.09
N SER A 120 15.38 -7.62 -9.39
CA SER A 120 16.07 -8.43 -8.41
C SER A 120 17.11 -9.34 -9.06
N ARG A 121 16.76 -10.00 -10.16
CA ARG A 121 17.70 -10.87 -10.92
C ARG A 121 18.90 -10.10 -11.48
N SER A 122 18.69 -8.85 -11.86
CA SER A 122 19.80 -7.98 -12.33
C SER A 122 20.65 -7.43 -11.19
N GLY A 123 20.28 -7.67 -9.93
CA GLY A 123 20.95 -7.12 -8.75
C GLY A 123 20.69 -5.63 -8.51
N THR A 124 19.72 -5.06 -9.19
CA THR A 124 19.37 -3.64 -9.05
C THR A 124 18.50 -3.40 -7.81
N LEU A 125 17.71 -4.38 -7.41
CA LEU A 125 16.76 -4.29 -6.31
C LEU A 125 16.80 -5.58 -5.49
N ASP A 126 16.73 -5.46 -4.17
CA ASP A 126 16.51 -6.60 -3.29
C ASP A 126 15.00 -6.78 -3.07
N VAL A 127 14.46 -7.85 -3.66
CA VAL A 127 13.03 -8.19 -3.56
C VAL A 127 12.86 -9.45 -2.76
N SER A 128 11.99 -9.39 -1.78
CA SER A 128 11.59 -10.52 -0.97
C SER A 128 10.07 -10.62 -0.87
N TYR A 129 9.60 -11.76 -0.42
CA TYR A 129 8.17 -12.02 -0.27
C TYR A 129 7.83 -12.16 1.20
N GLY A 130 6.86 -11.41 1.66
CA GLY A 130 6.30 -11.58 2.99
C GLY A 130 5.57 -12.93 3.11
N PRO A 131 5.24 -13.38 4.34
CA PRO A 131 4.57 -14.65 4.60
C PRO A 131 3.23 -14.82 3.87
N ARG A 132 2.64 -13.73 3.43
CA ARG A 132 1.38 -13.71 2.66
C ARG A 132 1.60 -13.57 1.16
N GLY A 133 2.82 -13.74 0.69
CA GLY A 133 3.17 -13.75 -0.71
C GLY A 133 3.24 -12.39 -1.39
N ASN A 134 3.09 -11.28 -0.65
CA ASN A 134 3.22 -9.95 -1.25
C ASN A 134 4.69 -9.64 -1.54
N PRO A 135 5.05 -9.24 -2.77
CA PRO A 135 6.40 -8.81 -3.07
C PRO A 135 6.70 -7.46 -2.41
N GLY A 136 7.90 -7.34 -1.89
CA GLY A 136 8.38 -6.13 -1.26
C GLY A 136 9.87 -5.89 -1.48
N ALA A 137 10.28 -4.64 -1.30
CA ALA A 137 11.65 -4.20 -1.44
C ALA A 137 12.01 -3.25 -0.29
N ASN A 138 12.79 -3.74 0.67
CA ASN A 138 13.19 -2.97 1.84
C ASN A 138 13.95 -1.68 1.46
N GLY A 139 14.81 -1.76 0.46
CA GLY A 139 15.55 -0.59 -0.04
C GLY A 139 14.68 0.52 -0.62
N LEU A 140 13.45 0.21 -1.02
CA LEU A 140 12.44 1.17 -1.47
C LEU A 140 11.44 1.53 -0.37
N GLY A 141 11.37 0.76 0.71
CA GLY A 141 10.29 0.84 1.68
C GLY A 141 8.92 0.51 1.06
N LEU A 142 8.88 -0.44 0.11
CA LEU A 142 7.69 -0.76 -0.67
C LEU A 142 7.24 -2.19 -0.41
N VAL A 143 5.93 -2.36 -0.19
CA VAL A 143 5.23 -3.63 -0.35
C VAL A 143 4.11 -3.45 -1.36
N VAL A 144 4.05 -4.34 -2.35
CA VAL A 144 2.97 -4.32 -3.33
C VAL A 144 1.86 -5.23 -2.84
N ARG A 145 0.75 -4.61 -2.44
CA ARG A 145 -0.49 -5.28 -2.08
C ARG A 145 -1.43 -5.28 -3.27
N VAL A 146 -2.50 -6.01 -3.17
CA VAL A 146 -3.59 -5.98 -4.14
C VAL A 146 -4.88 -5.46 -3.52
N GLN A 147 -5.74 -4.95 -4.38
CA GLN A 147 -7.08 -4.52 -4.05
C GLN A 147 -8.03 -4.97 -5.15
N GLU A 148 -9.18 -5.49 -4.75
CA GLU A 148 -10.28 -5.74 -5.68
C GLU A 148 -10.99 -4.42 -5.98
N THR A 149 -11.21 -4.15 -7.25
CA THR A 149 -11.94 -2.99 -7.76
C THR A 149 -13.03 -3.46 -8.71
N ALA A 150 -13.86 -2.55 -9.21
CA ALA A 150 -14.87 -2.89 -10.22
C ALA A 150 -14.26 -3.50 -11.50
N ASP A 151 -13.02 -3.13 -11.82
CA ASP A 151 -12.32 -3.56 -13.02
C ASP A 151 -11.43 -4.81 -12.80
N GLY A 152 -11.44 -5.35 -11.58
CA GLY A 152 -10.66 -6.54 -11.22
C GLY A 152 -9.66 -6.31 -10.09
N VAL A 153 -8.74 -7.25 -9.94
CA VAL A 153 -7.67 -7.18 -8.93
C VAL A 153 -6.49 -6.40 -9.47
N VAL A 154 -6.12 -5.34 -8.79
CA VAL A 154 -5.04 -4.42 -9.19
C VAL A 154 -4.11 -4.12 -8.01
N THR A 155 -2.94 -3.56 -8.32
CA THR A 155 -1.92 -3.25 -7.30
C THR A 155 -2.33 -2.08 -6.42
N ARG A 156 -2.00 -2.20 -5.12
CA ARG A 156 -2.13 -1.21 -4.07
C ARG A 156 -0.79 -1.07 -3.35
N PRO A 157 0.01 -0.04 -3.63
CA PRO A 157 1.30 0.14 -2.96
C PRO A 157 1.11 0.55 -1.50
N VAL A 158 1.92 -0.06 -0.62
CA VAL A 158 2.11 0.32 0.78
C VAL A 158 3.57 0.70 0.96
N LEU A 159 3.80 1.86 1.52
CA LEU A 159 5.10 2.53 1.53
C LEU A 159 5.47 2.92 2.95
N VAL A 160 6.72 2.67 3.33
CA VAL A 160 7.23 2.98 4.67
C VAL A 160 8.46 3.86 4.62
N GLY A 161 8.65 4.65 5.68
CA GLY A 161 9.84 5.48 5.87
C GLY A 161 11.06 4.66 6.29
N ARG A 162 12.22 5.31 6.33
CA ARG A 162 13.54 4.70 6.58
C ARG A 162 13.61 3.88 7.86
N ASP A 163 13.02 4.36 8.94
CA ASP A 163 13.07 3.70 10.25
C ASP A 163 12.28 2.38 10.29
N TRP A 164 11.51 2.12 9.24
CA TRP A 164 10.65 0.95 9.08
C TRP A 164 10.99 0.08 7.88
N ALA A 165 12.02 0.46 7.12
CA ALA A 165 12.30 -0.13 5.82
C ALA A 165 12.79 -1.58 5.87
N ASP A 166 13.57 -1.92 6.89
CA ASP A 166 14.08 -3.27 7.12
C ASP A 166 12.97 -4.27 7.51
N ARG A 167 11.77 -3.78 7.62
CA ARG A 167 10.61 -4.46 8.18
C ARG A 167 9.43 -4.55 7.21
N CYS A 168 9.50 -3.92 6.04
CA CYS A 168 8.34 -3.80 5.18
C CYS A 168 7.81 -5.13 4.59
N VAL A 169 8.60 -6.21 4.67
CA VAL A 169 8.17 -7.56 4.27
C VAL A 169 8.01 -8.54 5.43
N ASP A 170 8.25 -8.08 6.65
CA ASP A 170 8.14 -8.89 7.86
C ASP A 170 6.85 -8.54 8.61
N ASP A 171 5.85 -9.40 8.55
CA ASP A 171 4.58 -9.22 9.22
C ASP A 171 4.57 -9.69 10.68
N TRP A 172 5.64 -10.36 11.15
CA TRP A 172 5.75 -10.83 12.51
C TRP A 172 6.06 -9.72 13.51
N GLU A 173 6.74 -8.69 13.08
CA GLU A 173 7.20 -7.62 13.94
C GLU A 173 6.36 -6.33 13.84
N GLY A 174 5.16 -6.42 13.30
CA GLY A 174 4.18 -5.32 13.31
C GLY A 174 4.65 -4.06 12.60
N ARG A 175 5.07 -4.16 11.34
CA ARG A 175 5.82 -3.12 10.64
C ARG A 175 5.07 -2.41 9.56
N ILE A 176 4.20 -3.15 8.91
CA ILE A 176 3.06 -2.58 8.18
C ILE A 176 1.86 -2.85 9.06
N PRO A 177 1.01 -1.85 9.34
CA PRO A 177 -0.14 -2.02 10.20
C PRO A 177 -0.99 -3.22 9.80
N GLU A 178 -1.46 -3.98 10.77
CA GLU A 178 -2.19 -5.23 10.52
C GLU A 178 -3.37 -5.06 9.59
N CYS A 179 -4.05 -3.92 9.63
CA CYS A 179 -5.14 -3.61 8.70
C CYS A 179 -4.73 -3.64 7.22
N GLU A 180 -3.46 -3.46 6.90
CA GLU A 180 -2.95 -3.60 5.53
C GLU A 180 -2.68 -5.06 5.15
N TRP A 181 -2.59 -5.97 6.11
CA TRP A 181 -2.37 -7.39 5.88
C TRP A 181 -3.66 -8.20 5.80
N VAL A 182 -4.66 -7.82 6.59
CA VAL A 182 -5.88 -8.60 6.77
C VAL A 182 -6.78 -8.55 5.54
N GLY A 183 -7.30 -9.71 5.14
CA GLY A 183 -8.35 -9.84 4.14
C GLY A 183 -7.95 -9.57 2.70
N ARG A 184 -6.71 -9.13 2.45
CA ARG A 184 -6.25 -8.75 1.12
C ARG A 184 -5.07 -9.60 0.72
N GLN A 185 -5.38 -10.73 0.10
CA GLN A 185 -4.38 -11.70 -0.32
C GLN A 185 -4.14 -11.64 -1.82
N TRP A 186 -2.87 -11.79 -2.18
CA TRP A 186 -2.46 -11.98 -3.55
C TRP A 186 -2.66 -13.44 -3.94
N SER A 187 -3.45 -13.69 -4.98
CA SER A 187 -3.50 -15.00 -5.63
C SER A 187 -2.52 -14.99 -6.78
N TYR A 188 -1.37 -15.63 -6.60
CA TYR A 188 -0.44 -15.83 -7.69
C TYR A 188 -0.99 -16.84 -8.69
N PRO A 189 -0.78 -16.62 -10.00
CA PRO A 189 -0.92 -17.69 -10.97
C PRO A 189 0.00 -18.85 -10.58
N GLY A 190 -0.58 -20.00 -10.17
CA GLY A 190 0.16 -21.17 -9.71
C GLY A 190 0.20 -21.38 -8.20
N HIS A 191 -0.20 -20.42 -7.40
CA HIS A 191 -0.46 -20.60 -5.98
C HIS A 191 -1.98 -20.72 -5.78
N SER A 192 -2.47 -21.94 -5.70
CA SER A 192 -3.90 -22.25 -5.48
C SER A 192 -4.29 -22.25 -4.00
N GLU A 193 -3.36 -21.96 -3.11
CA GLU A 193 -3.59 -22.03 -1.69
C GLU A 193 -4.11 -20.70 -1.16
N HIS A 194 -5.30 -20.74 -0.60
CA HIS A 194 -5.85 -19.63 0.15
C HIS A 194 -5.01 -19.43 1.43
N TRP A 195 -4.45 -18.26 1.57
CA TRP A 195 -3.84 -17.85 2.83
C TRP A 195 -4.79 -16.87 3.55
N PRO A 196 -5.01 -16.98 4.84
CA PRO A 196 -4.51 -18.02 5.75
C PRO A 196 -5.10 -19.39 5.43
N PRO A 197 -4.37 -20.49 5.74
CA PRO A 197 -4.90 -21.83 5.56
C PRO A 197 -6.20 -22.00 6.34
N PRO A 198 -7.13 -22.87 5.87
CA PRO A 198 -8.38 -23.12 6.58
C PRO A 198 -8.14 -23.47 8.05
N GLY A 199 -8.77 -22.72 8.96
CA GLY A 199 -8.59 -22.89 10.41
C GLY A 199 -7.59 -21.92 11.05
N TYR A 200 -6.86 -21.11 10.27
CA TYR A 200 -6.08 -20.00 10.80
C TYR A 200 -7.03 -18.83 11.06
N ALA A 201 -7.49 -18.70 12.27
CA ALA A 201 -8.15 -17.49 12.74
C ALA A 201 -7.11 -16.68 13.53
N PRO A 202 -6.78 -15.46 13.12
CA PRO A 202 -6.04 -14.56 14.01
C PRO A 202 -6.84 -14.42 15.31
N ASN A 203 -6.17 -14.54 16.45
CA ASN A 203 -6.79 -14.40 17.78
C ASN A 203 -7.10 -12.93 18.13
N TRP A 204 -7.81 -12.24 17.25
CA TRP A 204 -8.19 -10.83 17.45
C TRP A 204 -9.63 -10.76 17.93
N HIS A 205 -9.85 -11.17 19.14
CA HIS A 205 -11.20 -11.42 19.65
C HIS A 205 -12.14 -10.22 19.56
N ASP A 206 -11.64 -8.99 19.46
CA ASP A 206 -12.47 -7.79 19.47
C ASP A 206 -12.11 -6.73 18.40
N TRP A 207 -11.07 -6.97 17.58
CA TRP A 207 -10.67 -6.02 16.56
C TRP A 207 -11.25 -6.36 15.20
N GLN A 208 -11.89 -5.39 14.56
CA GLN A 208 -12.39 -5.49 13.20
C GLN A 208 -11.49 -4.66 12.27
N PRO A 209 -11.06 -5.22 11.12
CA PRO A 209 -10.36 -4.43 10.12
C PRO A 209 -11.18 -3.18 9.80
N PRO A 210 -10.55 -1.99 9.71
CA PRO A 210 -11.28 -0.75 9.49
C PRO A 210 -11.84 -0.61 8.08
N PHE A 211 -11.48 -1.50 7.14
CA PHE A 211 -11.92 -1.52 5.74
C PHE A 211 -11.72 -2.91 5.10
#